data_98946b8aa7e749710126c17b14bb6a58
#
_entry.id   98946b8aa7e749710126c17b14bb6a58
#
_cell.length_a   1.000
_cell.length_b   1.000
_cell.length_c   1.000
_cell.angle_alpha   90.00
_cell.angle_beta   90.00
_cell.angle_gamma   90.00
#
_symmetry.space_group_name_H-M   'P 1'
#
loop_
_entity.id
_entity.type
_entity.pdbx_description
1 polymer ?
#
loop_
_entity_poly.entity_id
_entity_poly.type
_entity_poly.pdbx_seq_one_letter_code
_entity_poly.pdbx_strand_id
1 'polypeptide(L)'
;SIPLVNANEMAINLVKNENGLGFLYWVKWCAETPDLDVPFVVRSSVMHGLTEGEQKAYAAPFPDENYKAAPRQFPSNVPIMSDNPAIPLFKEAWKFFEAFKKPFICIFGDSDPITAGSDNEFIRRIPGAQAQKHQQLKGVGHFLQEDAGSEVAELMAGFMHDNPVGLGS
;
A
#
# COMPACT_ATOMS: atom_id res chain seq x y z
N SER A 1 -22.95 12.71 -6.14
CA SER A 1 -21.55 12.83 -6.56
C SER A 1 -20.69 13.11 -5.32
N ILE A 2 -19.50 12.52 -5.27
CA ILE A 2 -18.51 12.79 -4.21
C ILE A 2 -17.94 14.18 -4.45
N PRO A 3 -17.95 15.12 -3.47
CA PRO A 3 -17.37 16.45 -3.64
C PRO A 3 -15.84 16.38 -3.74
N LEU A 4 -15.22 17.33 -4.44
CA LEU A 4 -13.78 17.54 -4.35
C LEU A 4 -13.51 18.30 -3.03
N VAL A 5 -12.62 17.74 -2.22
CA VAL A 5 -12.26 18.28 -0.89
C VAL A 5 -10.79 18.69 -0.86
N ASN A 6 -10.38 19.48 0.14
CA ASN A 6 -8.96 19.79 0.33
C ASN A 6 -8.18 18.55 0.82
N ALA A 7 -6.85 18.63 0.81
CA ALA A 7 -5.98 17.49 1.12
C ALA A 7 -6.21 16.93 2.55
N ASN A 8 -6.42 17.78 3.54
CA ASN A 8 -6.66 17.32 4.92
C ASN A 8 -8.03 16.64 5.05
N GLU A 9 -9.07 17.17 4.45
CA GLU A 9 -10.39 16.55 4.41
C GLU A 9 -10.36 15.21 3.66
N MET A 10 -9.59 15.13 2.57
CA MET A 10 -9.37 13.88 1.83
C MET A 10 -8.74 12.82 2.73
N ALA A 11 -7.65 13.15 3.44
CA ALA A 11 -6.98 12.22 4.34
C ALA A 11 -7.91 11.75 5.47
N ILE A 12 -8.68 12.66 6.08
CA ILE A 12 -9.67 12.32 7.11
C ILE A 12 -10.74 11.38 6.55
N ASN A 13 -11.27 11.66 5.37
CA ASN A 13 -12.32 10.84 4.76
C ASN A 13 -11.82 9.45 4.37
N LEU A 14 -10.56 9.35 3.91
CA LEU A 14 -9.92 8.07 3.60
C LEU A 14 -9.83 7.18 4.84
N VAL A 15 -9.32 7.74 5.94
CA VAL A 15 -9.13 7.01 7.21
C VAL A 15 -10.47 6.65 7.87
N LYS A 16 -11.40 7.59 7.96
CA LYS A 16 -12.71 7.34 8.55
C LYS A 16 -13.56 6.35 7.76
N ASN A 17 -13.35 6.32 6.44
CA ASN A 17 -14.07 5.44 5.50
C ASN A 17 -15.60 5.39 5.74
N GLU A 18 -16.20 6.51 6.12
CA GLU A 18 -17.64 6.59 6.38
C GLU A 18 -18.43 6.12 5.16
N ASN A 19 -19.37 5.21 5.37
CA ASN A 19 -20.20 4.59 4.31
C ASN A 19 -19.41 3.85 3.21
N GLY A 20 -18.15 3.44 3.44
CA GLY A 20 -17.32 2.75 2.46
C GLY A 20 -16.84 3.65 1.31
N LEU A 21 -16.92 4.97 1.46
CA LEU A 21 -16.57 5.92 0.41
C LEU A 21 -15.13 6.46 0.52
N GLY A 22 -14.40 6.12 1.58
CA GLY A 22 -13.08 6.69 1.85
C GLY A 22 -12.13 6.57 0.67
N PHE A 23 -12.01 5.38 0.08
CA PHE A 23 -11.15 5.18 -1.07
C PHE A 23 -11.62 5.94 -2.33
N LEU A 24 -12.92 6.14 -2.52
CA LEU A 24 -13.45 6.93 -3.64
C LEU A 24 -13.13 8.43 -3.51
N TYR A 25 -13.06 8.96 -2.29
CA TYR A 25 -12.54 10.31 -2.05
C TYR A 25 -11.07 10.43 -2.50
N TRP A 26 -10.26 9.43 -2.18
CA TRP A 26 -8.87 9.37 -2.61
C TRP A 26 -8.73 9.31 -4.13
N VAL A 27 -9.46 8.41 -4.80
CA VAL A 27 -9.46 8.30 -6.28
C VAL A 27 -9.81 9.64 -6.92
N LYS A 28 -10.91 10.27 -6.46
CA LYS A 28 -11.36 11.55 -6.98
C LYS A 28 -10.33 12.66 -6.73
N TRP A 29 -9.81 12.73 -5.53
CA TRP A 29 -8.81 13.75 -5.16
C TRP A 29 -7.55 13.64 -6.01
N CYS A 30 -7.01 12.45 -6.20
CA CYS A 30 -5.85 12.23 -7.07
C CYS A 30 -6.10 12.64 -8.53
N ALA A 31 -7.31 12.36 -9.03
CA ALA A 31 -7.66 12.66 -10.42
C ALA A 31 -7.88 14.16 -10.67
N GLU A 32 -8.53 14.87 -9.74
CA GLU A 32 -9.12 16.19 -9.99
C GLU A 32 -8.46 17.35 -9.23
N THR A 33 -7.63 17.09 -8.18
CA THR A 33 -6.98 18.21 -7.47
C THR A 33 -6.03 18.95 -8.41
N PRO A 34 -6.10 20.32 -8.45
CA PRO A 34 -5.29 21.11 -9.38
C PRO A 34 -3.78 20.92 -9.18
N ASP A 35 -3.35 20.86 -7.92
CA ASP A 35 -1.95 20.64 -7.54
C ASP A 35 -1.86 19.40 -6.64
N LEU A 36 -1.39 18.28 -7.21
CA LEU A 36 -1.22 17.04 -6.47
C LEU A 36 0.09 17.07 -5.70
N ASP A 37 0.00 17.31 -4.39
CA ASP A 37 1.16 17.31 -3.48
C ASP A 37 1.56 15.87 -3.12
N VAL A 38 2.51 15.29 -3.88
CA VAL A 38 3.01 13.92 -3.65
C VAL A 38 3.71 13.78 -2.29
N PRO A 39 4.62 14.68 -1.87
CA PRO A 39 5.17 14.70 -0.51
C PRO A 39 4.11 14.70 0.59
N PHE A 40 3.02 15.44 0.43
CA PHE A 40 1.92 15.45 1.39
C PHE A 40 1.30 14.05 1.53
N VAL A 41 1.07 13.35 0.42
CA VAL A 41 0.49 12.00 0.44
C VAL A 41 1.36 11.05 1.27
N VAL A 42 2.67 11.03 1.01
CA VAL A 42 3.58 10.16 1.76
C VAL A 42 3.63 10.58 3.23
N ARG A 43 3.82 11.88 3.51
CA ARG A 43 3.89 12.42 4.87
C ARG A 43 2.64 12.13 5.71
N SER A 44 1.46 12.15 5.10
CA SER A 44 0.19 11.86 5.79
C SER A 44 -0.05 10.38 6.06
N SER A 45 0.81 9.51 5.54
CA SER A 45 0.66 8.05 5.59
C SER A 45 1.80 7.34 6.34
N VAL A 46 2.74 8.12 6.90
CA VAL A 46 3.83 7.65 7.79
C VAL A 46 3.57 8.13 9.22
N MET A 47 4.07 7.38 10.21
CA MET A 47 3.84 7.66 11.63
C MET A 47 4.82 8.69 12.19
N HIS A 48 6.05 8.73 11.68
CA HIS A 48 7.10 9.63 12.17
C HIS A 48 7.20 10.95 11.39
N GLY A 49 6.36 11.09 10.35
CA GLY A 49 6.44 12.23 9.44
C GLY A 49 7.65 12.13 8.50
N LEU A 50 7.87 13.18 7.72
CA LEU A 50 9.02 13.31 6.83
C LEU A 50 9.78 14.59 7.16
N THR A 51 11.11 14.51 7.17
CA THR A 51 11.99 15.68 7.21
C THR A 51 11.82 16.53 5.94
N GLU A 52 12.28 17.78 5.98
CA GLU A 52 12.28 18.65 4.80
C GLU A 52 13.07 18.06 3.62
N GLY A 53 14.18 17.38 3.92
CA GLY A 53 15.02 16.70 2.91
C GLY A 53 14.27 15.56 2.22
N GLU A 54 13.59 14.71 2.99
CA GLU A 54 12.77 13.61 2.47
C GLU A 54 11.59 14.12 1.64
N GLN A 55 10.90 15.16 2.10
CA GLN A 55 9.83 15.79 1.31
C GLN A 55 10.34 16.31 -0.03
N LYS A 56 11.51 16.94 -0.06
CA LYS A 56 12.17 17.37 -1.31
C LYS A 56 12.55 16.19 -2.20
N ALA A 57 13.00 15.08 -1.62
CA ALA A 57 13.33 13.87 -2.36
C ALA A 57 12.07 13.26 -3.03
N TYR A 58 10.95 13.20 -2.30
CA TYR A 58 9.65 12.75 -2.86
C TYR A 58 9.08 13.73 -3.91
N ALA A 59 9.36 15.02 -3.82
CA ALA A 59 8.96 15.99 -4.83
C ALA A 59 9.82 15.92 -6.10
N ALA A 60 11.08 15.54 -5.99
CA ALA A 60 12.06 15.64 -7.08
C ALA A 60 11.65 14.94 -8.39
N PRO A 61 10.97 13.75 -8.41
CA PRO A 61 10.49 13.12 -9.63
C PRO A 61 9.33 13.88 -10.31
N PHE A 62 8.73 14.86 -9.65
CA PHE A 62 7.49 15.55 -10.05
C PHE A 62 7.68 17.07 -10.12
N PRO A 63 8.57 17.58 -10.99
CA PRO A 63 8.88 19.01 -11.04
C PRO A 63 7.69 19.88 -11.46
N ASP A 64 6.72 19.31 -12.17
CA ASP A 64 5.46 19.95 -12.54
C ASP A 64 4.35 18.90 -12.76
N GLU A 65 3.12 19.35 -13.08
CA GLU A 65 1.95 18.48 -13.24
C GLU A 65 2.07 17.45 -14.39
N ASN A 66 2.90 17.68 -15.41
CA ASN A 66 3.07 16.73 -16.53
C ASN A 66 3.73 15.42 -16.06
N TYR A 67 4.49 15.47 -14.97
CA TYR A 67 5.14 14.29 -14.38
C TYR A 67 4.24 13.50 -13.42
N LYS A 68 3.06 14.04 -13.08
CA LYS A 68 2.14 13.44 -12.10
C LYS A 68 1.06 12.52 -12.70
N ALA A 69 1.15 12.16 -13.97
CA ALA A 69 0.15 11.33 -14.64
C ALA A 69 -0.03 9.96 -13.94
N ALA A 70 1.06 9.30 -13.55
CA ALA A 70 1.00 8.00 -12.87
C ALA A 70 0.36 8.09 -11.47
N PRO A 71 0.80 8.95 -10.53
CA PRO A 71 0.14 9.07 -9.22
C PRO A 71 -1.32 9.51 -9.32
N ARG A 72 -1.71 10.25 -10.36
CA ARG A 72 -3.12 10.57 -10.62
C ARG A 72 -3.95 9.38 -11.07
N GLN A 73 -3.36 8.51 -11.89
CA GLN A 73 -4.06 7.38 -12.51
C GLN A 73 -4.10 6.13 -11.61
N PHE A 74 -3.06 5.83 -10.85
CA PHE A 74 -2.95 4.58 -10.10
C PHE A 74 -4.12 4.29 -9.16
N PRO A 75 -4.66 5.25 -8.39
CA PRO A 75 -5.79 4.97 -7.52
C PRO A 75 -7.02 4.43 -8.26
N SER A 76 -7.29 4.91 -9.47
CA SER A 76 -8.44 4.46 -10.28
C SER A 76 -8.25 3.06 -10.89
N ASN A 77 -7.01 2.56 -10.91
CA ASN A 77 -6.71 1.20 -11.38
C ASN A 77 -7.03 0.13 -10.33
N VAL A 78 -7.23 0.51 -9.06
CA VAL A 78 -7.62 -0.43 -8.01
C VAL A 78 -9.04 -0.93 -8.28
N PRO A 79 -9.27 -2.26 -8.41
CA PRO A 79 -10.55 -2.82 -8.85
C PRO A 79 -11.57 -2.90 -7.70
N ILE A 80 -11.99 -1.75 -7.18
CA ILE A 80 -13.02 -1.65 -6.13
C ILE A 80 -14.45 -1.73 -6.64
N MET A 81 -14.66 -1.50 -7.94
CA MET A 81 -15.97 -1.59 -8.59
C MET A 81 -16.13 -2.93 -9.29
N SER A 82 -17.30 -3.54 -9.19
CA SER A 82 -17.56 -4.89 -9.71
C SER A 82 -17.44 -5.04 -11.24
N ASP A 83 -17.54 -3.94 -11.97
CA ASP A 83 -17.40 -3.84 -13.43
C ASP A 83 -15.96 -3.46 -13.88
N ASN A 84 -15.02 -3.32 -12.95
CA ASN A 84 -13.65 -2.98 -13.29
C ASN A 84 -13.02 -4.09 -14.17
N PRO A 85 -12.43 -3.74 -15.34
CA PRO A 85 -11.88 -4.69 -16.29
C PRO A 85 -10.70 -5.52 -15.74
N ALA A 86 -10.07 -5.10 -14.63
CA ALA A 86 -9.02 -5.86 -13.97
C ALA A 86 -9.53 -7.01 -13.09
N ILE A 87 -10.83 -7.06 -12.76
CA ILE A 87 -11.40 -8.11 -11.89
C ILE A 87 -11.08 -9.55 -12.36
N PRO A 88 -11.18 -9.91 -13.65
CA PRO A 88 -10.80 -11.24 -14.10
C PRO A 88 -9.32 -11.57 -13.80
N LEU A 89 -8.41 -10.62 -14.01
CA LEU A 89 -6.97 -10.80 -13.72
C LEU A 89 -6.72 -11.01 -12.22
N PHE A 90 -7.39 -10.25 -11.36
CA PHE A 90 -7.30 -10.45 -9.91
C PHE A 90 -7.81 -11.82 -9.46
N LYS A 91 -8.89 -12.31 -10.07
CA LYS A 91 -9.38 -13.67 -9.81
C LYS A 91 -8.37 -14.75 -10.22
N GLU A 92 -7.72 -14.59 -11.36
CA GLU A 92 -6.66 -15.52 -11.79
C GLU A 92 -5.43 -15.43 -10.88
N ALA A 93 -5.01 -14.24 -10.47
CA ALA A 93 -3.93 -14.06 -9.51
C ALA A 93 -4.24 -14.79 -8.18
N TRP A 94 -5.47 -14.69 -7.67
CA TRP A 94 -5.86 -15.41 -6.47
C TRP A 94 -5.81 -16.93 -6.64
N LYS A 95 -6.23 -17.49 -7.78
CA LYS A 95 -6.09 -18.92 -8.06
C LYS A 95 -4.63 -19.38 -8.00
N PHE A 96 -3.73 -18.55 -8.54
CA PHE A 96 -2.30 -18.81 -8.46
C PHE A 96 -1.81 -18.80 -7.01
N PHE A 97 -2.17 -17.77 -6.23
CA PHE A 97 -1.75 -17.67 -4.82
C PHE A 97 -2.34 -18.78 -3.95
N GLU A 98 -3.57 -19.21 -4.16
CA GLU A 98 -4.18 -20.35 -3.46
C GLU A 98 -3.48 -21.69 -3.74
N ALA A 99 -2.75 -21.79 -4.84
CA ALA A 99 -1.91 -22.95 -5.16
C ALA A 99 -0.43 -22.76 -4.78
N PHE A 100 -0.03 -21.57 -4.29
CA PHE A 100 1.37 -21.21 -4.05
C PHE A 100 1.88 -21.83 -2.75
N LYS A 101 2.81 -22.78 -2.88
CA LYS A 101 3.38 -23.57 -1.76
C LYS A 101 4.77 -23.09 -1.32
N LYS A 102 5.43 -22.22 -2.09
CA LYS A 102 6.73 -21.68 -1.67
C LYS A 102 6.54 -20.75 -0.48
N PRO A 103 7.56 -20.60 0.40
CA PRO A 103 7.48 -19.72 1.54
C PRO A 103 6.97 -18.32 1.18
N PHE A 104 6.03 -17.82 1.97
CA PHE A 104 5.39 -16.52 1.77
C PHE A 104 5.24 -15.80 3.11
N ILE A 105 5.90 -14.67 3.31
CA ILE A 105 5.82 -13.88 4.53
C ILE A 105 4.94 -12.65 4.33
N CYS A 106 4.17 -12.28 5.36
CA CYS A 106 3.47 -11.02 5.48
C CYS A 106 4.17 -10.15 6.52
N ILE A 107 4.47 -8.90 6.18
CA ILE A 107 5.00 -7.87 7.08
C ILE A 107 4.10 -6.64 6.90
N PHE A 108 3.37 -6.26 7.95
CA PHE A 108 2.38 -5.19 7.93
C PHE A 108 2.59 -4.22 9.09
N GLY A 109 2.20 -2.97 8.92
CA GLY A 109 2.12 -1.99 10.01
C GLY A 109 0.79 -2.10 10.76
N ASP A 110 0.81 -2.04 12.07
CA ASP A 110 -0.41 -2.08 12.90
C ASP A 110 -1.18 -0.75 12.91
N SER A 111 -0.51 0.32 12.53
CA SER A 111 -1.05 1.68 12.47
C SER A 111 -1.44 2.13 11.05
N ASP A 112 -1.44 1.21 10.08
CA ASP A 112 -1.90 1.48 8.72
C ASP A 112 -3.44 1.44 8.64
N PRO A 113 -4.13 2.58 8.47
CA PRO A 113 -5.59 2.61 8.43
C PRO A 113 -6.18 2.04 7.13
N ILE A 114 -5.35 1.72 6.14
CA ILE A 114 -5.79 1.33 4.79
C ILE A 114 -5.72 -0.18 4.61
N THR A 115 -4.62 -0.80 5.00
CA THR A 115 -4.37 -2.23 4.76
C THR A 115 -4.24 -3.07 6.01
N ALA A 116 -4.32 -2.50 7.23
CA ALA A 116 -4.28 -3.26 8.48
C ALA A 116 -5.30 -4.40 8.48
N GLY A 117 -4.85 -5.60 8.84
CA GLY A 117 -5.68 -6.81 8.87
C GLY A 117 -5.85 -7.52 7.53
N SER A 118 -5.38 -6.95 6.40
CA SER A 118 -5.40 -7.62 5.09
C SER A 118 -4.43 -8.80 5.02
N ASP A 119 -3.39 -8.82 5.84
CA ASP A 119 -2.46 -9.93 6.02
C ASP A 119 -3.18 -11.24 6.36
N ASN A 120 -4.24 -11.18 7.16
CA ASN A 120 -5.03 -12.35 7.55
C ASN A 120 -5.60 -13.11 6.35
N GLU A 121 -6.02 -12.41 5.29
CA GLU A 121 -6.54 -13.04 4.09
C GLU A 121 -5.44 -13.77 3.31
N PHE A 122 -4.25 -13.19 3.19
CA PHE A 122 -3.09 -13.84 2.58
C PHE A 122 -2.65 -15.06 3.39
N ILE A 123 -2.51 -14.91 4.71
CA ILE A 123 -2.11 -16.00 5.61
C ILE A 123 -3.10 -17.16 5.53
N ARG A 124 -4.39 -16.88 5.51
CA ARG A 124 -5.43 -17.90 5.46
C ARG A 124 -5.48 -18.65 4.13
N ARG A 125 -5.26 -17.96 3.00
CA ARG A 125 -5.49 -18.52 1.65
C ARG A 125 -4.25 -19.08 0.98
N ILE A 126 -3.06 -18.59 1.34
CA ILE A 126 -1.82 -18.98 0.66
C ILE A 126 -1.17 -20.14 1.43
N PRO A 127 -1.08 -21.36 0.85
CA PRO A 127 -0.48 -22.50 1.54
C PRO A 127 0.97 -22.25 2.00
N GLY A 128 1.76 -21.52 1.22
CA GLY A 128 3.14 -21.18 1.54
C GLY A 128 3.29 -20.21 2.72
N ALA A 129 2.20 -19.56 3.16
CA ALA A 129 2.19 -18.67 4.33
C ALA A 129 2.02 -19.42 5.65
N GLN A 130 1.41 -20.62 5.66
CA GLN A 130 0.92 -21.29 6.86
C GLN A 130 1.99 -21.54 7.96
N ALA A 131 3.26 -21.71 7.61
CA ALA A 131 4.32 -22.03 8.58
C ALA A 131 5.32 -20.86 8.75
N GLN A 132 4.99 -19.67 8.29
CA GLN A 132 5.91 -18.53 8.32
C GLN A 132 5.68 -17.65 9.55
N LYS A 133 6.74 -16.94 9.98
CA LYS A 133 6.72 -16.00 11.10
C LYS A 133 6.29 -14.62 10.59
N HIS A 134 4.98 -14.44 10.34
CA HIS A 134 4.44 -13.15 9.92
C HIS A 134 4.66 -12.07 10.98
N GLN A 135 4.75 -10.81 10.55
CA GLN A 135 5.05 -9.69 11.42
C GLN A 135 4.00 -8.59 11.29
N GLN A 136 3.55 -8.08 12.45
CA GLN A 136 2.85 -6.81 12.56
C GLN A 136 3.73 -5.83 13.32
N LEU A 137 4.28 -4.83 12.62
CA LEU A 137 5.19 -3.85 13.18
C LEU A 137 4.40 -2.77 13.93
N LYS A 138 4.76 -2.55 15.19
CA LYS A 138 4.05 -1.61 16.07
C LYS A 138 4.40 -0.17 15.77
N GLY A 139 3.36 0.68 15.67
CA GLY A 139 3.53 2.11 15.41
C GLY A 139 4.04 2.40 13.99
N VAL A 140 3.76 1.51 13.04
CA VAL A 140 4.19 1.62 11.65
C VAL A 140 2.96 1.84 10.76
N GLY A 141 3.01 2.85 9.90
CA GLY A 141 1.91 3.27 9.04
C GLY A 141 1.90 2.57 7.68
N HIS A 142 1.22 3.21 6.72
CA HIS A 142 1.02 2.67 5.38
C HIS A 142 2.31 2.53 4.57
N PHE A 143 3.23 3.49 4.69
CA PHE A 143 4.56 3.41 4.08
C PHE A 143 5.55 2.83 5.09
N LEU A 144 5.42 1.54 5.37
CA LEU A 144 6.23 0.86 6.38
C LEU A 144 7.75 0.92 6.08
N GLN A 145 8.14 1.05 4.82
CA GLN A 145 9.55 1.21 4.42
C GLN A 145 10.14 2.57 4.88
N GLU A 146 9.32 3.59 5.09
CA GLU A 146 9.73 4.86 5.66
C GLU A 146 9.80 4.78 7.19
N ASP A 147 8.76 4.23 7.80
CA ASP A 147 8.67 4.16 9.27
C ASP A 147 9.64 3.14 9.88
N ALA A 148 9.89 2.01 9.21
CA ALA A 148 10.63 0.86 9.75
C ALA A 148 11.51 0.16 8.71
N GLY A 149 12.10 0.89 7.76
CA GLY A 149 12.83 0.32 6.62
C GLY A 149 13.95 -0.64 7.01
N SER A 150 14.77 -0.31 8.01
CA SER A 150 15.85 -1.17 8.50
C SER A 150 15.32 -2.48 9.10
N GLU A 151 14.26 -2.40 9.93
CA GLU A 151 13.62 -3.58 10.54
C GLU A 151 13.00 -4.48 9.47
N VAL A 152 12.31 -3.89 8.48
CA VAL A 152 11.75 -4.63 7.33
C VAL A 152 12.86 -5.35 6.57
N ALA A 153 13.99 -4.69 6.31
CA ALA A 153 15.12 -5.28 5.61
C ALA A 153 15.73 -6.46 6.38
N GLU A 154 15.87 -6.34 7.70
CA GLU A 154 16.37 -7.43 8.56
C GLU A 154 15.41 -8.63 8.57
N LEU A 155 14.11 -8.39 8.68
CA LEU A 155 13.08 -9.44 8.61
C LEU A 155 13.09 -10.16 7.26
N MET A 156 13.22 -9.42 6.16
CA MET A 156 13.33 -10.00 4.82
C MET A 156 14.59 -10.82 4.66
N ALA A 157 15.74 -10.34 5.14
CA ALA A 157 17.01 -11.06 5.09
C ALA A 157 16.94 -12.36 5.91
N GLY A 158 16.38 -12.31 7.11
CA GLY A 158 16.12 -13.48 7.95
C GLY A 158 15.21 -14.50 7.26
N PHE A 159 14.12 -14.03 6.68
CA PHE A 159 13.21 -14.90 5.92
C PHE A 159 13.89 -15.59 4.73
N MET A 160 14.72 -14.88 3.98
CA MET A 160 15.49 -15.45 2.87
C MET A 160 16.54 -16.47 3.35
N HIS A 161 17.19 -16.21 4.47
CA HIS A 161 18.13 -17.12 5.09
C HIS A 161 17.44 -18.43 5.54
N ASP A 162 16.27 -18.30 6.19
CA ASP A 162 15.52 -19.46 6.71
C ASP A 162 14.85 -20.28 5.57
N ASN A 163 14.67 -19.70 4.40
CA ASN A 163 14.02 -20.29 3.24
C ASN A 163 14.93 -20.20 1.99
N PRO A 164 16.09 -20.85 1.98
CA PRO A 164 17.03 -20.75 0.86
C PRO A 164 16.39 -21.25 -0.42
N VAL A 165 16.45 -20.44 -1.48
CA VAL A 165 16.06 -20.88 -2.82
C VAL A 165 17.16 -21.82 -3.29
N GLY A 166 16.85 -23.11 -3.46
CA GLY A 166 17.78 -24.03 -4.08
C GLY A 166 18.21 -23.48 -5.44
N LEU A 167 19.49 -23.18 -5.62
CA LEU A 167 20.06 -22.89 -6.92
C LEU A 167 19.89 -24.17 -7.74
N GLY A 168 18.82 -24.23 -8.49
CA GLY A 168 18.41 -25.17 -9.49
C GLY A 168 19.03 -26.58 -9.49
N SER A 169 18.23 -27.59 -9.29
CA SER A 169 18.38 -28.85 -9.98
C SER A 169 17.56 -28.84 -11.26
#